data_7ecaa8b179bd82f87cb08ddff1fee011
#
_entry.id   7ecaa8b179bd82f87cb08ddff1fee011
#
_cell.length_a   1.000
_cell.length_b   1.000
_cell.length_c   1.000
_cell.angle_alpha   90.00
_cell.angle_beta   90.00
_cell.angle_gamma   90.00
#
_symmetry.space_group_name_H-M   'P 1'
#
loop_
_entity.id
_entity.type
_entity.pdbx_description
1 polymer ?
#
loop_
_entity_poly.entity_id
_entity_poly.type
_entity_poly.pdbx_seq_one_letter_code
_entity_poly.pdbx_strand_id
1 'polypeptide(L)'
;MPRGRARFTSRCDHAGVATDKPQTISYPAPEARPHRYDDVAVDPHVIVLFGATGDLAKRKLLPGMAYLDQSELAPNIQIIGTSLEDLTDDEFRTLAKAAIDAFGTHKLTDGQWDSFAQNLTYVPQGAGPEALAAAVARAEAVLGPDVRRLHYLSVPPKAARAVITMLRDADLVDRSRVVMEKPFGTDYDSAVALNDFVHETFKERQIFRIDHFLGKEAAQNILAFRFANGLFEPIWNRNFIDHIQIDIPETLGLDERANFYESTGAYKDMVVTHLFQVMAFVVMEPPTALEPRAISEEKNKVFRSMLPVKCSDVVRGQFTGYRQLPGVARDSDTETFIALKVGIDNWRWAGVPIYLRTGKRMAEGMRIISIAFKEAPRTMFPPGSGVGAQGPDHLTFDLADASKVSLSFYGKRPGPGMKLDKLSMQFSTQEVESAGDVLEAYERLILDAMRGDHTLFTTAEGIESLWERSADLLRDPPPAKTYAQGTWGPNAIHQLIAPNAWRLPFERAWRDKK
;
A
#
# COMPACT_ATOMS: atom_id res chain seq x y z
N MET A 1 -58.40 47.54 50.95
CA MET A 1 -57.08 47.30 50.36
C MET A 1 -56.17 46.77 51.43
N PRO A 2 -55.73 45.53 51.39
CA PRO A 2 -54.34 45.28 51.70
C PRO A 2 -53.70 44.25 50.76
N ARG A 3 -52.39 44.43 50.51
CA ARG A 3 -51.51 43.64 49.69
C ARG A 3 -51.12 42.33 50.39
N GLY A 4 -51.40 41.18 49.78
CA GLY A 4 -50.91 39.87 50.20
C GLY A 4 -49.46 39.66 49.75
N ARG A 5 -48.58 39.38 50.70
CA ARG A 5 -47.21 38.88 50.45
C ARG A 5 -47.25 37.37 50.37
N ALA A 6 -46.95 36.79 49.25
CA ALA A 6 -46.63 35.36 49.12
C ALA A 6 -45.24 35.09 49.63
N ARG A 7 -45.07 34.19 50.60
CA ARG A 7 -43.79 33.64 51.05
C ARG A 7 -43.42 32.48 50.13
N PHE A 8 -42.28 32.62 49.44
CA PHE A 8 -41.62 31.50 48.79
C PHE A 8 -40.83 30.73 49.87
N THR A 9 -41.21 29.51 50.12
CA THR A 9 -40.38 28.52 50.88
C THR A 9 -39.68 27.63 49.82
N SER A 10 -38.37 27.80 49.66
CA SER A 10 -37.54 26.88 48.88
C SER A 10 -37.26 25.63 49.68
N ARG A 11 -37.80 24.51 49.29
CA ARG A 11 -37.27 23.19 49.66
C ARG A 11 -36.32 22.78 48.54
N CYS A 12 -35.04 22.65 48.87
CA CYS A 12 -34.09 21.93 48.04
C CYS A 12 -34.27 20.44 48.32
N ASP A 13 -34.97 19.74 47.47
CA ASP A 13 -34.92 18.28 47.42
C ASP A 13 -33.67 17.89 46.63
N HIS A 14 -32.72 17.26 47.31
CA HIS A 14 -31.59 16.57 46.68
C HIS A 14 -32.11 15.33 45.97
N ALA A 15 -32.54 15.47 44.72
CA ALA A 15 -32.74 14.35 43.82
C ALA A 15 -31.36 13.88 43.32
N GLY A 16 -31.12 12.56 43.33
CA GLY A 16 -29.86 11.94 43.01
C GLY A 16 -29.33 12.33 41.63
N VAL A 17 -28.02 12.49 41.57
CA VAL A 17 -27.27 12.71 40.32
C VAL A 17 -27.43 11.45 39.47
N ALA A 18 -28.37 11.48 38.52
CA ALA A 18 -28.35 10.53 37.42
C ALA A 18 -27.08 10.83 36.62
N THR A 19 -26.22 9.86 36.50
CA THR A 19 -25.08 9.91 35.58
C THR A 19 -25.61 9.89 34.15
N ASP A 20 -25.95 11.06 33.63
CA ASP A 20 -26.24 11.23 32.21
C ASP A 20 -25.00 10.86 31.43
N LYS A 21 -25.01 9.70 30.79
CA LYS A 21 -24.07 9.39 29.74
C LYS A 21 -24.26 10.47 28.67
N PRO A 22 -23.17 11.07 28.15
CA PRO A 22 -23.32 12.06 27.09
C PRO A 22 -24.09 11.42 25.92
N GLN A 23 -25.28 11.92 25.65
CA GLN A 23 -26.03 11.53 24.47
C GLN A 23 -25.28 12.05 23.24
N THR A 24 -24.58 11.17 22.57
CA THR A 24 -24.06 11.45 21.24
C THR A 24 -25.24 11.56 20.30
N ILE A 25 -25.52 12.75 19.81
CA ILE A 25 -26.50 12.94 18.73
C ILE A 25 -25.88 12.31 17.49
N SER A 26 -26.27 11.10 17.16
CA SER A 26 -25.95 10.52 15.86
C SER A 26 -26.93 11.11 14.84
N TYR A 27 -26.44 11.96 13.95
CA TYR A 27 -27.16 12.25 12.73
C TYR A 27 -27.05 11.00 11.85
N PRO A 28 -28.17 10.42 11.37
CA PRO A 28 -28.06 9.42 10.34
C PRO A 28 -27.30 10.04 9.16
N ALA A 29 -26.15 9.46 8.82
CA ALA A 29 -25.49 9.82 7.58
C ALA A 29 -26.52 9.64 6.46
N PRO A 30 -26.65 10.60 5.50
CA PRO A 30 -27.45 10.33 4.32
C PRO A 30 -26.98 8.99 3.77
N GLU A 31 -27.90 8.09 3.49
CA GLU A 31 -27.57 6.80 2.89
C GLU A 31 -26.67 7.09 1.67
N ALA A 32 -25.40 6.75 1.80
CA ALA A 32 -24.49 6.83 0.68
C ALA A 32 -25.12 5.97 -0.41
N ARG A 33 -25.35 6.54 -1.59
CA ARG A 33 -25.77 5.73 -2.72
C ARG A 33 -24.68 4.69 -2.90
N PRO A 34 -24.99 3.38 -2.91
CA PRO A 34 -23.97 2.35 -3.06
C PRO A 34 -23.12 2.71 -4.29
N HIS A 35 -21.82 2.68 -4.10
CA HIS A 35 -20.89 2.94 -5.18
C HIS A 35 -21.13 1.84 -6.22
N ARG A 36 -21.19 2.20 -7.52
CA ARG A 36 -21.52 1.28 -8.62
C ARG A 36 -20.68 0.01 -8.67
N TYR A 37 -19.58 -0.03 -7.92
CA TYR A 37 -18.61 -1.13 -7.86
C TYR A 37 -18.72 -2.00 -6.60
N ASP A 38 -19.27 -1.49 -5.50
CA ASP A 38 -19.32 -2.23 -4.23
C ASP A 38 -20.38 -3.35 -4.22
N ASP A 39 -21.47 -3.17 -5.01
CA ASP A 39 -22.59 -4.11 -5.10
C ASP A 39 -22.58 -4.95 -6.38
N VAL A 40 -21.56 -4.86 -7.24
CA VAL A 40 -21.51 -5.67 -8.46
C VAL A 40 -21.04 -7.06 -8.11
N ALA A 41 -21.93 -8.03 -8.24
CA ALA A 41 -21.58 -9.44 -8.15
C ALA A 41 -20.43 -9.74 -9.13
N VAL A 42 -19.43 -10.47 -8.65
CA VAL A 42 -18.31 -10.89 -9.48
C VAL A 42 -18.79 -11.96 -10.45
N ASP A 43 -18.53 -11.76 -11.76
CA ASP A 43 -18.79 -12.80 -12.76
C ASP A 43 -18.10 -14.11 -12.35
N PRO A 44 -18.61 -15.29 -12.74
CA PRO A 44 -17.91 -16.55 -12.52
C PRO A 44 -16.49 -16.51 -13.13
N HIS A 45 -15.49 -17.03 -12.42
CA HIS A 45 -14.09 -16.98 -12.87
C HIS A 45 -13.40 -18.33 -12.86
N VAL A 46 -12.68 -18.62 -13.94
CA VAL A 46 -11.60 -19.60 -13.91
C VAL A 46 -10.30 -18.86 -13.60
N ILE A 47 -9.67 -19.18 -12.48
CA ILE A 47 -8.38 -18.62 -12.06
C ILE A 47 -7.29 -19.62 -12.41
N VAL A 48 -6.36 -19.24 -13.28
CA VAL A 48 -5.15 -20.03 -13.56
C VAL A 48 -4.01 -19.43 -12.76
N LEU A 49 -3.57 -20.15 -11.72
CA LEU A 49 -2.50 -19.74 -10.82
C LEU A 49 -1.17 -20.33 -11.26
N PHE A 50 -0.36 -19.55 -11.96
CA PHE A 50 1.01 -19.92 -12.33
C PHE A 50 1.94 -19.77 -11.12
N GLY A 51 2.81 -20.76 -10.88
CA GLY A 51 3.64 -20.81 -9.69
C GLY A 51 2.86 -21.21 -8.44
N ALA A 52 1.86 -22.06 -8.57
CA ALA A 52 0.93 -22.48 -7.51
C ALA A 52 1.60 -23.17 -6.32
N THR A 53 2.82 -23.70 -6.48
CA THR A 53 3.63 -24.31 -5.42
C THR A 53 4.61 -23.34 -4.77
N GLY A 54 4.66 -22.08 -5.25
CA GLY A 54 5.59 -21.05 -4.78
C GLY A 54 5.24 -20.48 -3.40
N ASP A 55 6.16 -19.73 -2.81
CA ASP A 55 6.01 -19.13 -1.47
C ASP A 55 4.85 -18.12 -1.42
N LEU A 56 4.72 -17.25 -2.42
CA LEU A 56 3.63 -16.29 -2.50
C LEU A 56 2.27 -16.99 -2.61
N ALA A 57 2.17 -18.01 -3.46
CA ALA A 57 0.95 -18.79 -3.61
C ALA A 57 0.50 -19.41 -2.29
N LYS A 58 1.44 -20.03 -1.56
CA LYS A 58 1.17 -20.66 -0.26
C LYS A 58 0.81 -19.64 0.83
N ARG A 59 1.56 -18.55 0.92
CA ARG A 59 1.42 -17.59 2.04
C ARG A 59 0.28 -16.61 1.88
N LYS A 60 -0.12 -16.31 0.64
CA LYS A 60 -1.07 -15.23 0.37
C LYS A 60 -2.18 -15.61 -0.61
N LEU A 61 -1.86 -16.21 -1.76
CA LEU A 61 -2.84 -16.33 -2.83
C LEU A 61 -3.87 -17.43 -2.54
N LEU A 62 -3.43 -18.64 -2.20
CA LEU A 62 -4.34 -19.75 -1.87
C LEU A 62 -5.20 -19.44 -0.63
N PRO A 63 -4.64 -18.92 0.48
CA PRO A 63 -5.46 -18.46 1.61
C PRO A 63 -6.44 -17.36 1.24
N GLY A 64 -6.02 -16.36 0.47
CA GLY A 64 -6.88 -15.26 0.05
C GLY A 64 -8.01 -15.70 -0.89
N MET A 65 -7.74 -16.57 -1.86
CA MET A 65 -8.76 -17.13 -2.74
C MET A 65 -9.78 -17.96 -1.97
N ALA A 66 -9.33 -18.75 -0.99
CA ALA A 66 -10.23 -19.51 -0.12
C ALA A 66 -11.14 -18.60 0.72
N TYR A 67 -10.60 -17.48 1.23
CA TYR A 67 -11.41 -16.50 1.94
C TYR A 67 -12.45 -15.82 1.02
N LEU A 68 -12.05 -15.41 -0.18
CA LEU A 68 -12.96 -14.78 -1.15
C LEU A 68 -14.12 -15.71 -1.56
N ASP A 69 -13.85 -17.01 -1.72
CA ASP A 69 -14.87 -18.02 -1.99
C ASP A 69 -15.85 -18.17 -0.82
N GLN A 70 -15.33 -18.29 0.40
CA GLN A 70 -16.14 -18.54 1.59
C GLN A 70 -16.87 -17.30 2.14
N SER A 71 -16.39 -16.11 1.84
CA SER A 71 -17.04 -14.83 2.23
C SER A 71 -18.12 -14.38 1.24
N GLU A 72 -18.45 -15.19 0.24
CA GLU A 72 -19.41 -14.89 -0.84
C GLU A 72 -19.03 -13.66 -1.70
N LEU A 73 -17.83 -13.12 -1.54
CA LEU A 73 -17.33 -12.02 -2.38
C LEU A 73 -17.00 -12.49 -3.80
N ALA A 74 -16.58 -13.76 -3.94
CA ALA A 74 -16.33 -14.40 -5.22
C ALA A 74 -16.75 -15.89 -5.18
N PRO A 75 -18.06 -16.20 -5.07
CA PRO A 75 -18.55 -17.55 -4.76
C PRO A 75 -18.46 -18.54 -5.91
N ASN A 76 -18.25 -18.07 -7.14
CA ASN A 76 -18.26 -18.91 -8.35
C ASN A 76 -16.87 -18.93 -9.00
N ILE A 77 -15.92 -19.60 -8.36
CA ILE A 77 -14.54 -19.72 -8.86
C ILE A 77 -14.15 -21.19 -9.08
N GLN A 78 -13.34 -21.42 -10.11
CA GLN A 78 -12.58 -22.65 -10.30
C GLN A 78 -11.11 -22.27 -10.37
N ILE A 79 -10.23 -22.96 -9.67
CA ILE A 79 -8.81 -22.65 -9.58
C ILE A 79 -8.00 -23.77 -10.19
N ILE A 80 -7.20 -23.45 -11.19
CA ILE A 80 -6.25 -24.37 -11.83
C ILE A 80 -4.85 -23.96 -11.40
N GLY A 81 -4.25 -24.72 -10.49
CA GLY A 81 -2.83 -24.57 -10.14
C GLY A 81 -1.93 -25.09 -11.26
N THR A 82 -0.85 -24.38 -11.55
CA THR A 82 0.17 -24.84 -12.49
C THR A 82 1.57 -24.40 -12.03
N SER A 83 2.53 -25.31 -12.10
CA SER A 83 3.94 -25.09 -11.74
C SER A 83 4.83 -26.09 -12.45
N LEU A 84 6.13 -26.05 -12.14
CA LEU A 84 7.12 -26.95 -12.72
C LEU A 84 7.03 -28.38 -12.16
N GLU A 85 6.49 -28.55 -10.95
CA GLU A 85 6.30 -29.82 -10.28
C GLU A 85 5.20 -30.62 -10.95
N ASP A 86 5.36 -31.93 -11.02
CA ASP A 86 4.39 -32.87 -11.54
C ASP A 86 3.52 -33.40 -10.40
N LEU A 87 2.43 -32.67 -10.08
CA LEU A 87 1.51 -33.02 -9.01
C LEU A 87 0.18 -33.51 -9.58
N THR A 88 -0.48 -34.36 -8.82
CA THR A 88 -1.90 -34.70 -9.01
C THR A 88 -2.82 -33.64 -8.37
N ASP A 89 -4.10 -33.66 -8.69
CA ASP A 89 -5.12 -32.79 -8.05
C ASP A 89 -5.12 -32.98 -6.52
N ASP A 90 -5.00 -34.22 -6.02
CA ASP A 90 -5.05 -34.52 -4.59
C ASP A 90 -3.79 -34.04 -3.86
N GLU A 91 -2.62 -34.13 -4.47
CA GLU A 91 -1.38 -33.58 -3.94
C GLU A 91 -1.44 -32.05 -3.89
N PHE A 92 -2.00 -31.41 -4.92
CA PHE A 92 -2.21 -29.96 -4.92
C PHE A 92 -3.23 -29.53 -3.86
N ARG A 93 -4.34 -30.24 -3.69
CA ARG A 93 -5.31 -30.01 -2.62
C ARG A 93 -4.67 -30.14 -1.24
N THR A 94 -3.83 -31.16 -1.04
CA THR A 94 -3.09 -31.35 0.21
C THR A 94 -2.15 -30.17 0.50
N LEU A 95 -1.44 -29.68 -0.52
CA LEU A 95 -0.58 -28.51 -0.43
C LEU A 95 -1.39 -27.25 -0.10
N ALA A 96 -2.54 -27.04 -0.78
CA ALA A 96 -3.40 -25.89 -0.56
C ALA A 96 -3.99 -25.90 0.87
N LYS A 97 -4.44 -27.05 1.37
CA LYS A 97 -4.92 -27.18 2.75
C LYS A 97 -3.85 -26.79 3.76
N ALA A 98 -2.66 -27.35 3.61
CA ALA A 98 -1.53 -27.04 4.49
C ALA A 98 -1.16 -25.55 4.47
N ALA A 99 -1.24 -24.90 3.29
CA ALA A 99 -0.99 -23.48 3.13
C ALA A 99 -2.06 -22.62 3.84
N ILE A 100 -3.34 -22.94 3.66
CA ILE A 100 -4.45 -22.24 4.31
C ILE A 100 -4.40 -22.41 5.82
N ASP A 101 -4.12 -23.63 6.31
CA ASP A 101 -4.01 -23.91 7.74
C ASP A 101 -2.82 -23.17 8.39
N ALA A 102 -1.72 -23.01 7.67
CA ALA A 102 -0.51 -22.36 8.18
C ALA A 102 -0.57 -20.84 8.10
N PHE A 103 -1.12 -20.26 7.03
CA PHE A 103 -0.98 -18.85 6.70
C PHE A 103 -2.30 -18.09 6.57
N GLY A 104 -3.45 -18.78 6.50
CA GLY A 104 -4.76 -18.12 6.43
C GLY A 104 -5.07 -17.34 7.71
N THR A 105 -5.50 -16.09 7.56
CA THR A 105 -6.03 -15.27 8.67
C THR A 105 -7.38 -15.81 9.14
N HIS A 106 -8.18 -16.33 8.21
CA HIS A 106 -9.46 -16.98 8.47
C HIS A 106 -9.31 -18.50 8.36
N LYS A 107 -9.63 -19.21 9.43
CA LYS A 107 -9.58 -20.67 9.46
C LYS A 107 -10.86 -21.24 8.83
N LEU A 108 -10.71 -22.19 7.94
CA LEU A 108 -11.84 -22.91 7.35
C LEU A 108 -12.28 -24.06 8.28
N THR A 109 -13.58 -24.29 8.36
CA THR A 109 -14.14 -25.53 8.91
C THR A 109 -13.92 -26.67 7.90
N ASP A 110 -14.01 -27.93 8.36
CA ASP A 110 -13.85 -29.08 7.45
C ASP A 110 -14.86 -29.04 6.28
N GLY A 111 -16.11 -28.66 6.52
CA GLY A 111 -17.11 -28.54 5.46
C GLY A 111 -16.83 -27.42 4.47
N GLN A 112 -16.28 -26.28 4.91
CA GLN A 112 -15.84 -25.18 4.05
C GLN A 112 -14.62 -25.60 3.20
N TRP A 113 -13.70 -26.33 3.81
CA TRP A 113 -12.57 -26.89 3.08
C TRP A 113 -13.04 -27.88 2.00
N ASP A 114 -13.93 -28.83 2.35
CA ASP A 114 -14.43 -29.82 1.41
C ASP A 114 -15.13 -29.17 0.21
N SER A 115 -15.86 -28.09 0.43
CA SER A 115 -16.46 -27.29 -0.64
C SER A 115 -15.40 -26.62 -1.51
N PHE A 116 -14.44 -25.91 -0.90
CA PHE A 116 -13.38 -25.20 -1.62
C PHE A 116 -12.46 -26.15 -2.39
N ALA A 117 -12.12 -27.31 -1.81
CA ALA A 117 -11.26 -28.31 -2.45
C ALA A 117 -11.80 -28.84 -3.78
N GLN A 118 -13.13 -28.86 -3.95
CA GLN A 118 -13.77 -29.27 -5.22
C GLN A 118 -13.48 -28.27 -6.35
N ASN A 119 -13.17 -27.03 -6.02
CA ASN A 119 -12.82 -25.97 -6.96
C ASN A 119 -11.35 -26.00 -7.38
N LEU A 120 -10.51 -26.88 -6.78
CA LEU A 120 -9.08 -26.97 -7.02
C LEU A 120 -8.73 -28.11 -7.96
N THR A 121 -8.06 -27.80 -9.07
CA THR A 121 -7.44 -28.75 -9.99
C THR A 121 -6.00 -28.36 -10.30
N TYR A 122 -5.20 -29.26 -10.84
CA TYR A 122 -3.80 -29.00 -11.14
C TYR A 122 -3.42 -29.49 -12.54
N VAL A 123 -2.62 -28.68 -13.23
CA VAL A 123 -2.03 -29.03 -14.53
C VAL A 123 -0.54 -28.74 -14.46
N PRO A 124 0.35 -29.75 -14.51
CA PRO A 124 1.79 -29.51 -14.58
C PRO A 124 2.14 -28.63 -15.79
N GLN A 125 3.01 -27.67 -15.63
CA GLN A 125 3.43 -26.79 -16.73
C GLN A 125 4.04 -27.58 -17.89
N GLY A 126 4.71 -28.69 -17.60
CA GLY A 126 5.28 -29.59 -18.60
C GLY A 126 4.27 -30.34 -19.47
N ALA A 127 2.98 -30.34 -19.10
CA ALA A 127 1.91 -30.95 -19.92
C ALA A 127 1.55 -30.10 -21.16
N GLY A 128 1.98 -28.85 -21.22
CA GLY A 128 1.84 -27.99 -22.39
C GLY A 128 0.54 -27.19 -22.47
N PRO A 129 0.43 -26.31 -23.50
CA PRO A 129 -0.70 -25.40 -23.65
C PRO A 129 -2.04 -26.13 -23.89
N GLU A 130 -2.04 -27.25 -24.61
CA GLU A 130 -3.27 -28.01 -24.92
C GLU A 130 -3.89 -28.62 -23.65
N ALA A 131 -3.06 -29.14 -22.74
CA ALA A 131 -3.53 -29.68 -21.46
C ALA A 131 -4.14 -28.58 -20.58
N LEU A 132 -3.51 -27.40 -20.55
CA LEU A 132 -4.02 -26.24 -19.84
C LEU A 132 -5.35 -25.75 -20.45
N ALA A 133 -5.44 -25.64 -21.78
CA ALA A 133 -6.66 -25.26 -22.49
C ALA A 133 -7.81 -26.22 -22.20
N ALA A 134 -7.54 -27.53 -22.22
CA ALA A 134 -8.53 -28.56 -21.89
C ALA A 134 -9.01 -28.47 -20.43
N ALA A 135 -8.12 -28.15 -19.47
CA ALA A 135 -8.51 -27.97 -18.09
C ALA A 135 -9.38 -26.71 -17.90
N VAL A 136 -9.00 -25.59 -18.54
CA VAL A 136 -9.80 -24.36 -18.53
C VAL A 136 -11.18 -24.61 -19.12
N ALA A 137 -11.30 -25.32 -20.27
CA ALA A 137 -12.57 -25.63 -20.89
C ALA A 137 -13.47 -26.49 -19.97
N ARG A 138 -12.90 -27.43 -19.22
CA ARG A 138 -13.66 -28.22 -18.22
C ARG A 138 -14.19 -27.34 -17.10
N ALA A 139 -13.36 -26.44 -16.57
CA ALA A 139 -13.73 -25.50 -15.50
C ALA A 139 -14.82 -24.51 -15.99
N GLU A 140 -14.70 -24.00 -17.22
CA GLU A 140 -15.71 -23.14 -17.83
C GLU A 140 -17.06 -23.88 -18.01
N ALA A 141 -17.04 -25.15 -18.37
CA ALA A 141 -18.26 -25.95 -18.49
C ALA A 141 -19.01 -26.12 -17.15
N VAL A 142 -18.30 -26.10 -16.02
CA VAL A 142 -18.91 -26.13 -14.69
C VAL A 142 -19.54 -24.78 -14.33
N LEU A 143 -18.90 -23.67 -14.68
CA LEU A 143 -19.32 -22.32 -14.31
C LEU A 143 -20.35 -21.67 -15.23
N GLY A 144 -20.46 -22.15 -16.49
CA GLY A 144 -21.43 -21.65 -17.47
C GLY A 144 -20.88 -20.65 -18.49
N PRO A 145 -21.75 -20.00 -19.29
CA PRO A 145 -21.34 -19.27 -20.50
C PRO A 145 -20.71 -17.89 -20.22
N ASP A 146 -21.04 -17.27 -19.11
CA ASP A 146 -20.61 -15.89 -18.78
C ASP A 146 -19.29 -15.84 -18.00
N VAL A 147 -18.56 -16.94 -17.98
CA VAL A 147 -17.31 -17.10 -17.22
C VAL A 147 -16.20 -16.21 -17.77
N ARG A 148 -15.40 -15.65 -16.85
CA ARG A 148 -14.17 -14.90 -17.11
C ARG A 148 -12.95 -15.72 -16.74
N ARG A 149 -11.80 -15.33 -17.28
CA ARG A 149 -10.50 -15.93 -16.96
C ARG A 149 -9.63 -14.93 -16.22
N LEU A 150 -9.01 -15.36 -15.13
CA LEU A 150 -7.97 -14.60 -14.42
C LEU A 150 -6.68 -15.41 -14.41
N HIS A 151 -5.67 -14.95 -15.14
CA HIS A 151 -4.34 -15.56 -15.14
C HIS A 151 -3.46 -14.87 -14.12
N TYR A 152 -3.11 -15.52 -13.03
CA TYR A 152 -2.26 -14.97 -11.99
C TYR A 152 -0.82 -15.49 -12.16
N LEU A 153 0.11 -14.60 -12.51
CA LEU A 153 1.51 -14.93 -12.77
C LEU A 153 2.35 -14.77 -11.48
N SER A 154 2.26 -15.74 -10.57
CA SER A 154 3.11 -15.83 -9.36
C SER A 154 4.42 -16.54 -9.68
N VAL A 155 5.12 -16.10 -10.72
CA VAL A 155 6.35 -16.71 -11.24
C VAL A 155 7.50 -15.70 -11.26
N PRO A 156 8.75 -16.17 -11.23
CA PRO A 156 9.90 -15.28 -11.42
C PRO A 156 9.82 -14.49 -12.74
N PRO A 157 10.33 -13.26 -12.80
CA PRO A 157 10.21 -12.39 -13.98
C PRO A 157 10.68 -13.03 -15.29
N LYS A 158 11.72 -13.86 -15.22
CA LYS A 158 12.25 -14.60 -16.39
C LYS A 158 11.26 -15.60 -16.97
N ALA A 159 10.36 -16.16 -16.14
CA ALA A 159 9.35 -17.13 -16.56
C ALA A 159 8.08 -16.46 -17.12
N ALA A 160 7.81 -15.20 -16.78
CA ALA A 160 6.59 -14.52 -17.19
C ALA A 160 6.40 -14.49 -18.72
N ARG A 161 7.47 -14.28 -19.50
CA ARG A 161 7.41 -14.30 -20.97
C ARG A 161 6.96 -15.67 -21.50
N ALA A 162 7.50 -16.77 -20.97
CA ALA A 162 7.12 -18.13 -21.39
C ALA A 162 5.64 -18.43 -21.05
N VAL A 163 5.18 -17.96 -19.88
CA VAL A 163 3.76 -18.12 -19.48
C VAL A 163 2.83 -17.33 -20.40
N ILE A 164 3.16 -16.08 -20.73
CA ILE A 164 2.36 -15.25 -21.66
C ILE A 164 2.30 -15.89 -23.05
N THR A 165 3.42 -16.43 -23.54
CA THR A 165 3.47 -17.19 -24.80
C THR A 165 2.56 -18.43 -24.72
N MET A 166 2.64 -19.20 -23.63
CA MET A 166 1.77 -20.37 -23.42
C MET A 166 0.29 -19.99 -23.43
N LEU A 167 -0.11 -18.88 -22.78
CA LEU A 167 -1.50 -18.41 -22.77
C LEU A 167 -1.99 -18.02 -24.16
N ARG A 168 -1.13 -17.39 -24.98
CA ARG A 168 -1.45 -17.10 -26.38
C ARG A 168 -1.61 -18.37 -27.21
N ASP A 169 -0.66 -19.29 -27.08
CA ASP A 169 -0.65 -20.55 -27.85
C ASP A 169 -1.80 -21.49 -27.43
N ALA A 170 -2.29 -21.37 -26.20
CA ALA A 170 -3.48 -22.08 -25.67
C ALA A 170 -4.82 -21.40 -26.02
N ASP A 171 -4.83 -20.26 -26.73
CA ASP A 171 -6.03 -19.45 -27.02
C ASP A 171 -6.82 -19.03 -25.75
N LEU A 172 -6.08 -18.66 -24.70
CA LEU A 172 -6.66 -18.29 -23.40
C LEU A 172 -6.67 -16.76 -23.13
N VAL A 173 -6.47 -15.96 -24.16
CA VAL A 173 -6.34 -14.48 -24.05
C VAL A 173 -7.70 -13.78 -24.04
N ASP A 174 -8.65 -14.25 -24.84
CA ASP A 174 -9.98 -13.63 -24.92
C ASP A 174 -10.76 -13.78 -23.62
N ARG A 175 -11.54 -12.76 -23.24
CA ARG A 175 -12.31 -12.67 -21.99
C ARG A 175 -11.46 -12.90 -20.73
N SER A 176 -10.14 -12.67 -20.82
CA SER A 176 -9.21 -12.88 -19.73
C SER A 176 -8.64 -11.57 -19.18
N ARG A 177 -8.12 -11.66 -17.97
CA ARG A 177 -7.26 -10.68 -17.34
C ARG A 177 -5.99 -11.36 -16.85
N VAL A 178 -4.88 -10.63 -16.85
CA VAL A 178 -3.59 -11.14 -16.39
C VAL A 178 -3.09 -10.29 -15.23
N VAL A 179 -2.80 -10.94 -14.12
CA VAL A 179 -2.18 -10.33 -12.93
C VAL A 179 -0.70 -10.62 -12.96
N MET A 180 0.09 -9.57 -12.84
CA MET A 180 1.56 -9.64 -12.86
C MET A 180 2.14 -9.12 -11.55
N GLU A 181 3.13 -9.85 -11.02
CA GLU A 181 3.92 -9.47 -9.87
C GLU A 181 5.15 -8.64 -10.27
N LYS A 182 5.62 -7.82 -9.31
CA LYS A 182 6.88 -7.11 -9.49
C LYS A 182 8.07 -8.09 -9.59
N PRO A 183 9.20 -7.68 -10.21
CA PRO A 183 9.52 -6.37 -10.78
C PRO A 183 9.00 -6.19 -12.22
N PHE A 184 8.65 -4.95 -12.54
CA PHE A 184 8.24 -4.54 -13.89
C PHE A 184 9.41 -3.83 -14.58
N GLY A 185 10.40 -4.63 -15.01
CA GLY A 185 11.71 -4.13 -15.44
C GLY A 185 12.65 -3.82 -14.28
N THR A 186 13.89 -3.46 -14.59
CA THR A 186 14.96 -3.05 -13.66
C THR A 186 15.56 -1.69 -14.04
N ASP A 187 15.15 -1.15 -15.19
CA ASP A 187 15.49 0.12 -15.79
C ASP A 187 14.44 0.46 -16.87
N TYR A 188 14.59 1.61 -17.52
CA TYR A 188 13.64 2.08 -18.54
C TYR A 188 13.54 1.11 -19.72
N ASP A 189 14.65 0.71 -20.31
CA ASP A 189 14.66 -0.12 -21.52
C ASP A 189 14.03 -1.50 -21.26
N SER A 190 14.34 -2.11 -20.12
CA SER A 190 13.77 -3.41 -19.76
C SER A 190 12.28 -3.32 -19.41
N ALA A 191 11.81 -2.20 -18.85
CA ALA A 191 10.40 -1.96 -18.58
C ALA A 191 9.61 -1.80 -19.89
N VAL A 192 10.09 -0.97 -20.82
CA VAL A 192 9.50 -0.81 -22.16
C VAL A 192 9.44 -2.17 -22.87
N ALA A 193 10.57 -2.90 -22.93
CA ALA A 193 10.63 -4.21 -23.58
C ALA A 193 9.70 -5.27 -22.95
N LEU A 194 9.43 -5.18 -21.64
CA LEU A 194 8.45 -6.03 -20.97
C LEU A 194 7.02 -5.63 -21.34
N ASN A 195 6.73 -4.33 -21.30
CA ASN A 195 5.41 -3.82 -21.63
C ASN A 195 5.04 -4.09 -23.11
N ASP A 196 5.94 -3.84 -24.03
CA ASP A 196 5.75 -4.12 -25.46
C ASP A 196 5.42 -5.60 -25.68
N PHE A 197 6.21 -6.50 -25.07
CA PHE A 197 5.98 -7.94 -25.19
C PHE A 197 4.61 -8.35 -24.63
N VAL A 198 4.21 -7.78 -23.49
CA VAL A 198 2.89 -8.10 -22.89
C VAL A 198 1.77 -7.54 -23.76
N HIS A 199 1.95 -6.36 -24.35
CA HIS A 199 0.98 -5.72 -25.25
C HIS A 199 0.81 -6.41 -26.60
N GLU A 200 1.79 -7.21 -27.05
CA GLU A 200 1.60 -8.09 -28.21
C GLU A 200 0.49 -9.13 -27.99
N THR A 201 0.19 -9.46 -26.73
CA THR A 201 -0.78 -10.50 -26.37
C THR A 201 -2.02 -9.93 -25.69
N PHE A 202 -1.87 -9.03 -24.72
CA PHE A 202 -2.95 -8.47 -23.92
C PHE A 202 -3.11 -6.97 -24.14
N LYS A 203 -4.33 -6.47 -24.11
CA LYS A 203 -4.60 -5.02 -24.10
C LYS A 203 -4.36 -4.48 -22.69
N GLU A 204 -3.91 -3.22 -22.52
CA GLU A 204 -3.61 -2.62 -21.21
C GLU A 204 -4.75 -2.82 -20.20
N ARG A 205 -6.01 -2.71 -20.63
CA ARG A 205 -7.19 -2.95 -19.77
C ARG A 205 -7.34 -4.40 -19.24
N GLN A 206 -6.55 -5.35 -19.76
CA GLN A 206 -6.52 -6.73 -19.28
C GLN A 206 -5.36 -6.98 -18.32
N ILE A 207 -4.44 -6.02 -18.16
CA ILE A 207 -3.20 -6.21 -17.42
C ILE A 207 -3.30 -5.53 -16.05
N PHE A 208 -3.10 -6.31 -15.00
CA PHE A 208 -3.17 -5.89 -13.61
C PHE A 208 -1.80 -6.03 -12.97
N ARG A 209 -1.01 -4.94 -12.92
CA ARG A 209 0.33 -4.92 -12.32
C ARG A 209 0.22 -4.59 -10.84
N ILE A 210 0.48 -5.59 -10.00
CA ILE A 210 0.27 -5.49 -8.54
C ILE A 210 1.32 -4.62 -7.86
N ASP A 211 0.81 -3.71 -7.03
CA ASP A 211 1.53 -3.12 -5.91
C ASP A 211 0.75 -3.38 -4.61
N HIS A 212 1.24 -4.32 -3.82
CA HIS A 212 0.56 -4.72 -2.58
C HIS A 212 0.50 -3.62 -1.50
N PHE A 213 1.28 -2.54 -1.61
CA PHE A 213 1.14 -1.37 -0.73
C PHE A 213 -0.15 -0.61 -0.99
N LEU A 214 -0.58 -0.53 -2.26
CA LEU A 214 -1.83 0.14 -2.64
C LEU A 214 -3.06 -0.68 -2.22
N GLY A 215 -2.95 -2.00 -2.14
CA GLY A 215 -4.02 -2.88 -1.66
C GLY A 215 -4.36 -2.73 -0.18
N LYS A 216 -3.54 -2.01 0.60
CA LYS A 216 -3.80 -1.78 2.03
C LYS A 216 -4.85 -0.69 2.25
N GLU A 217 -5.80 -0.94 3.14
CA GLU A 217 -6.84 0.03 3.54
C GLU A 217 -6.24 1.39 3.95
N ALA A 218 -5.12 1.39 4.64
CA ALA A 218 -4.44 2.60 5.07
C ALA A 218 -3.96 3.49 3.90
N ALA A 219 -3.56 2.89 2.76
CA ALA A 219 -3.17 3.65 1.57
C ALA A 219 -4.41 4.25 0.88
N GLN A 220 -5.51 3.50 0.81
CA GLN A 220 -6.78 3.96 0.26
C GLN A 220 -7.41 5.07 1.11
N ASN A 221 -7.22 4.99 2.44
CA ASN A 221 -7.71 6.02 3.36
C ASN A 221 -7.10 7.40 3.09
N ILE A 222 -5.93 7.51 2.45
CA ILE A 222 -5.38 8.79 2.00
C ILE A 222 -6.32 9.49 1.02
N LEU A 223 -6.91 8.74 0.09
CA LEU A 223 -7.86 9.28 -0.89
C LEU A 223 -9.14 9.76 -0.21
N ALA A 224 -9.70 8.92 0.68
CA ALA A 224 -10.88 9.29 1.46
C ALA A 224 -10.62 10.51 2.34
N PHE A 225 -9.48 10.55 3.04
CA PHE A 225 -9.11 11.68 3.88
C PHE A 225 -8.99 12.98 3.09
N ARG A 226 -8.35 12.95 1.94
CA ARG A 226 -8.14 14.12 1.09
C ARG A 226 -9.45 14.58 0.45
N PHE A 227 -10.19 13.69 -0.19
CA PHE A 227 -11.24 14.06 -1.15
C PHE A 227 -12.65 14.06 -0.56
N ALA A 228 -12.86 13.41 0.60
CA ALA A 228 -14.14 13.51 1.31
C ALA A 228 -14.21 14.67 2.31
N ASN A 229 -13.08 15.32 2.64
CA ASN A 229 -12.99 16.32 3.69
C ASN A 229 -12.61 17.70 3.14
N GLY A 230 -13.56 18.62 3.07
CA GLY A 230 -13.34 19.99 2.58
C GLY A 230 -12.38 20.84 3.42
N LEU A 231 -11.93 20.34 4.57
CA LEU A 231 -10.97 21.03 5.43
C LEU A 231 -9.53 20.92 4.90
N PHE A 232 -9.15 19.77 4.35
CA PHE A 232 -7.75 19.48 4.05
C PHE A 232 -7.35 19.82 2.61
N GLU A 233 -8.15 19.53 1.62
CA GLU A 233 -7.78 19.73 0.21
C GLU A 233 -7.44 21.21 -0.14
N PRO A 234 -8.12 22.26 0.39
CA PRO A 234 -7.74 23.64 0.15
C PRO A 234 -6.32 24.01 0.62
N ILE A 235 -5.81 23.34 1.65
CA ILE A 235 -4.46 23.58 2.19
C ILE A 235 -3.43 22.56 1.68
N TRP A 236 -3.83 21.66 0.78
CA TRP A 236 -3.00 20.56 0.27
C TRP A 236 -2.14 21.00 -0.92
N ASN A 237 -1.27 21.99 -0.69
CA ASN A 237 -0.44 22.58 -1.73
C ASN A 237 0.78 23.32 -1.17
N ARG A 238 1.67 23.75 -2.07
CA ARG A 238 2.90 24.50 -1.78
C ARG A 238 2.76 25.75 -0.92
N ASN A 239 1.57 26.33 -0.82
CA ASN A 239 1.37 27.55 -0.03
C ASN A 239 1.33 27.22 1.48
N PHE A 240 0.88 26.02 1.84
CA PHE A 240 0.68 25.60 3.23
C PHE A 240 1.61 24.47 3.66
N ILE A 241 2.00 23.57 2.74
CA ILE A 241 2.88 22.44 3.04
C ILE A 241 4.33 22.87 2.85
N ASP A 242 5.16 22.58 3.85
CA ASP A 242 6.59 22.83 3.85
C ASP A 242 7.34 21.68 3.19
N HIS A 243 7.13 20.47 3.68
CA HIS A 243 7.71 19.25 3.11
C HIS A 243 6.86 18.02 3.44
N ILE A 244 7.14 16.91 2.73
CA ILE A 244 6.50 15.62 2.95
C ILE A 244 7.59 14.59 3.24
N GLN A 245 7.36 13.67 4.19
CA GLN A 245 8.23 12.53 4.46
C GLN A 245 7.43 11.24 4.30
N ILE A 246 7.96 10.28 3.53
CA ILE A 246 7.44 8.91 3.41
C ILE A 246 8.54 7.98 3.92
N ASP A 247 8.30 7.37 5.07
CA ASP A 247 9.32 6.67 5.84
C ASP A 247 8.87 5.23 6.12
N ILE A 248 9.54 4.28 5.48
CA ILE A 248 9.19 2.84 5.52
C ILE A 248 10.44 2.01 5.82
N PRO A 249 11.06 2.17 7.01
CA PRO A 249 12.16 1.33 7.45
C PRO A 249 11.65 -0.04 7.91
N GLU A 250 12.49 -1.06 7.75
CA GLU A 250 12.22 -2.44 8.16
C GLU A 250 13.29 -2.95 9.14
N THR A 251 12.86 -3.59 10.22
CA THR A 251 13.77 -4.26 11.16
C THR A 251 14.30 -5.58 10.62
N LEU A 252 13.57 -6.16 9.66
CA LEU A 252 13.90 -7.45 9.05
C LEU A 252 15.23 -7.37 8.28
N GLY A 253 15.95 -8.49 8.29
CA GLY A 253 17.13 -8.73 7.46
C GLY A 253 16.77 -9.27 6.08
N LEU A 254 17.77 -9.82 5.42
CA LEU A 254 17.62 -10.41 4.09
C LEU A 254 17.71 -11.94 4.10
N ASP A 255 18.33 -12.50 5.15
CA ASP A 255 18.47 -13.94 5.40
C ASP A 255 18.72 -14.75 4.10
N GLU A 256 17.88 -15.70 3.76
CA GLU A 256 18.00 -16.54 2.54
C GLU A 256 17.75 -15.77 1.22
N ARG A 257 17.25 -14.53 1.29
CA ARG A 257 16.94 -13.69 0.11
C ARG A 257 18.11 -12.76 -0.28
N ALA A 258 19.26 -12.84 0.38
CA ALA A 258 20.39 -11.95 0.13
C ALA A 258 20.89 -12.01 -1.32
N ASN A 259 20.95 -13.19 -1.94
CA ASN A 259 21.33 -13.37 -3.34
C ASN A 259 20.37 -12.68 -4.33
N PHE A 260 19.07 -12.75 -4.08
CA PHE A 260 18.08 -12.02 -4.89
C PHE A 260 18.23 -10.51 -4.70
N TYR A 261 18.41 -10.07 -3.46
CA TYR A 261 18.52 -8.67 -3.12
C TYR A 261 19.78 -8.00 -3.68
N GLU A 262 20.86 -8.78 -3.86
CA GLU A 262 22.11 -8.32 -4.45
C GLU A 262 21.93 -7.73 -5.86
N SER A 263 20.99 -8.26 -6.63
CA SER A 263 20.66 -7.74 -7.97
C SER A 263 19.61 -6.62 -7.96
N THR A 264 18.96 -6.37 -6.83
CA THR A 264 17.80 -5.48 -6.76
C THR A 264 18.10 -4.19 -5.99
N GLY A 265 18.58 -4.31 -4.74
CA GLY A 265 18.81 -3.18 -3.85
C GLY A 265 17.53 -2.52 -3.33
N ALA A 266 17.68 -1.62 -2.36
CA ALA A 266 16.55 -0.93 -1.74
C ALA A 266 15.81 0.01 -2.70
N TYR A 267 16.50 0.62 -3.64
CA TYR A 267 15.89 1.55 -4.59
C TYR A 267 14.89 0.86 -5.49
N LYS A 268 15.32 -0.18 -6.19
CA LYS A 268 14.46 -0.91 -7.14
C LYS A 268 13.36 -1.70 -6.41
N ASP A 269 13.69 -2.28 -5.22
CA ASP A 269 12.74 -3.09 -4.47
C ASP A 269 11.61 -2.27 -3.85
N MET A 270 11.92 -1.10 -3.31
CA MET A 270 10.98 -0.34 -2.50
C MET A 270 10.59 1.02 -3.11
N VAL A 271 11.55 1.78 -3.65
CA VAL A 271 11.28 3.16 -4.05
C VAL A 271 10.46 3.20 -5.33
N VAL A 272 10.97 2.59 -6.41
CA VAL A 272 10.33 2.68 -7.73
C VAL A 272 8.97 1.99 -7.74
N THR A 273 8.88 0.84 -7.06
CA THR A 273 7.65 0.02 -7.10
C THR A 273 6.60 0.43 -6.08
N HIS A 274 6.99 0.90 -4.87
CA HIS A 274 6.04 1.14 -3.77
C HIS A 274 5.99 2.61 -3.33
N LEU A 275 7.14 3.20 -2.97
CA LEU A 275 7.13 4.53 -2.36
C LEU A 275 6.64 5.60 -3.33
N PHE A 276 6.99 5.50 -4.62
CA PHE A 276 6.48 6.42 -5.64
C PHE A 276 4.99 6.25 -5.90
N GLN A 277 4.44 5.05 -5.80
CA GLN A 277 3.00 4.82 -5.92
C GLN A 277 2.23 5.43 -4.74
N VAL A 278 2.71 5.20 -3.51
CA VAL A 278 2.13 5.83 -2.31
C VAL A 278 2.27 7.35 -2.37
N MET A 279 3.43 7.87 -2.81
CA MET A 279 3.64 9.30 -3.04
C MET A 279 2.61 9.86 -4.00
N ALA A 280 2.29 9.15 -5.09
CA ALA A 280 1.30 9.62 -6.05
C ALA A 280 -0.08 9.84 -5.40
N PHE A 281 -0.56 8.96 -4.53
CA PHE A 281 -1.81 9.17 -3.78
C PHE A 281 -1.77 10.40 -2.88
N VAL A 282 -0.60 10.70 -2.32
CA VAL A 282 -0.43 11.89 -1.48
C VAL A 282 -0.48 13.18 -2.30
N VAL A 283 0.11 13.19 -3.51
CA VAL A 283 0.38 14.44 -4.25
C VAL A 283 -0.45 14.62 -5.53
N MET A 284 -1.25 13.64 -5.96
CA MET A 284 -2.09 13.77 -7.15
C MET A 284 -3.15 14.87 -7.00
N GLU A 285 -3.62 15.40 -8.11
CA GLU A 285 -4.79 16.29 -8.13
C GLU A 285 -6.07 15.49 -7.78
N PRO A 286 -7.14 16.15 -7.29
CA PRO A 286 -8.43 15.50 -7.13
C PRO A 286 -8.90 14.94 -8.48
N PRO A 287 -9.18 13.62 -8.58
CA PRO A 287 -9.70 13.05 -9.81
C PRO A 287 -11.13 13.53 -10.07
N THR A 288 -11.58 13.51 -11.30
CA THR A 288 -12.96 13.89 -11.67
C THR A 288 -14.02 12.97 -11.08
N ALA A 289 -13.64 11.73 -10.77
CA ALA A 289 -14.42 10.73 -10.04
C ALA A 289 -13.45 9.73 -9.39
N LEU A 290 -13.88 9.03 -8.33
CA LEU A 290 -13.12 7.92 -7.75
C LEU A 290 -13.30 6.67 -8.63
N GLU A 291 -12.88 6.77 -9.87
CA GLU A 291 -12.93 5.71 -10.88
C GLU A 291 -11.51 5.33 -11.32
N PRO A 292 -11.26 4.07 -11.68
CA PRO A 292 -9.93 3.55 -12.00
C PRO A 292 -9.16 4.40 -13.01
N ARG A 293 -9.84 4.81 -14.09
CA ARG A 293 -9.22 5.60 -15.15
C ARG A 293 -8.82 7.00 -14.64
N ALA A 294 -9.71 7.69 -13.95
CA ALA A 294 -9.45 9.04 -13.47
C ALA A 294 -8.31 9.06 -12.43
N ILE A 295 -8.26 8.06 -11.53
CA ILE A 295 -7.16 7.90 -10.56
C ILE A 295 -5.84 7.61 -11.26
N SER A 296 -5.83 6.69 -12.23
CA SER A 296 -4.62 6.36 -13.00
C SER A 296 -4.10 7.55 -13.81
N GLU A 297 -4.99 8.35 -14.41
CA GLU A 297 -4.63 9.57 -15.14
C GLU A 297 -3.96 10.59 -14.22
N GLU A 298 -4.48 10.82 -12.99
CA GLU A 298 -3.86 11.73 -12.03
C GLU A 298 -2.52 11.21 -11.49
N LYS A 299 -2.39 9.91 -11.23
CA LYS A 299 -1.10 9.29 -10.87
C LYS A 299 -0.06 9.48 -11.98
N ASN A 300 -0.43 9.23 -13.23
CA ASN A 300 0.48 9.39 -14.36
C ASN A 300 0.90 10.86 -14.55
N LYS A 301 0.03 11.84 -14.29
CA LYS A 301 0.41 13.26 -14.28
C LYS A 301 1.49 13.55 -13.22
N VAL A 302 1.37 12.95 -12.03
CA VAL A 302 2.41 13.08 -11.00
C VAL A 302 3.74 12.53 -11.52
N PHE A 303 3.77 11.32 -12.07
CA PHE A 303 5.00 10.69 -12.54
C PHE A 303 5.67 11.48 -13.68
N ARG A 304 4.89 11.98 -14.62
CA ARG A 304 5.40 12.88 -15.69
C ARG A 304 5.94 14.20 -15.15
N SER A 305 5.35 14.73 -14.08
CA SER A 305 5.78 15.99 -13.44
C SER A 305 6.91 15.80 -12.45
N MET A 306 7.32 14.57 -12.15
CA MET A 306 8.41 14.27 -11.24
C MET A 306 9.74 14.71 -11.88
N LEU A 307 10.54 15.47 -11.13
CA LEU A 307 11.89 15.82 -11.57
C LEU A 307 12.80 14.58 -11.58
N PRO A 308 13.78 14.49 -12.49
CA PRO A 308 14.77 13.42 -12.47
C PRO A 308 15.45 13.32 -11.09
N VAL A 309 15.63 12.10 -10.61
CA VAL A 309 16.30 11.84 -9.33
C VAL A 309 17.79 12.14 -9.45
N LYS A 310 18.26 13.20 -8.79
CA LYS A 310 19.67 13.62 -8.83
C LYS A 310 20.50 12.83 -7.82
N CYS A 311 21.68 12.38 -8.21
CA CYS A 311 22.61 11.66 -7.33
C CYS A 311 22.97 12.46 -6.06
N SER A 312 23.03 13.82 -6.15
CA SER A 312 23.26 14.71 -5.01
C SER A 312 22.12 14.70 -3.97
N ASP A 313 20.93 14.31 -4.38
CA ASP A 313 19.72 14.25 -3.55
C ASP A 313 19.44 12.82 -3.01
N VAL A 314 20.48 11.95 -3.03
CA VAL A 314 20.38 10.54 -2.62
C VAL A 314 21.46 10.18 -1.62
N VAL A 315 21.07 9.45 -0.58
CA VAL A 315 21.96 8.78 0.37
C VAL A 315 21.70 7.27 0.29
N ARG A 316 22.67 6.52 -0.27
CA ARG A 316 22.67 5.06 -0.24
C ARG A 316 23.39 4.56 1.00
N GLY A 317 22.94 3.44 1.54
CA GLY A 317 23.53 2.81 2.70
C GLY A 317 23.58 1.29 2.59
N GLN A 318 24.56 0.69 3.25
CA GLN A 318 24.70 -0.76 3.37
C GLN A 318 24.92 -1.12 4.86
N PHE A 319 24.11 -2.00 5.43
CA PHE A 319 24.27 -2.35 6.84
C PHE A 319 25.53 -3.18 7.09
N THR A 320 26.15 -2.97 8.24
CA THR A 320 27.33 -3.75 8.66
C THR A 320 26.99 -5.24 8.73
N GLY A 321 27.75 -6.05 8.01
CA GLY A 321 27.51 -7.49 7.92
C GLY A 321 26.83 -7.95 6.63
N TYR A 322 26.40 -7.04 5.74
CA TYR A 322 25.75 -7.43 4.49
C TYR A 322 26.65 -8.28 3.57
N ARG A 323 27.91 -7.86 3.38
CA ARG A 323 28.89 -8.57 2.53
C ARG A 323 29.31 -9.94 3.04
N GLN A 324 28.94 -10.30 4.27
CA GLN A 324 29.16 -11.60 4.87
C GLN A 324 27.99 -12.57 4.65
N LEU A 325 26.87 -12.10 4.10
CA LEU A 325 25.72 -12.97 3.82
C LEU A 325 26.02 -13.91 2.65
N PRO A 326 25.48 -15.13 2.66
CA PRO A 326 25.61 -16.07 1.55
C PRO A 326 25.04 -15.47 0.25
N GLY A 327 25.79 -15.60 -0.85
CA GLY A 327 25.38 -15.13 -2.16
C GLY A 327 25.59 -13.63 -2.42
N VAL A 328 26.20 -12.89 -1.48
CA VAL A 328 26.60 -11.49 -1.65
C VAL A 328 28.07 -11.39 -2.05
N ALA A 329 28.37 -10.54 -3.03
CA ALA A 329 29.74 -10.27 -3.45
C ALA A 329 30.52 -9.55 -2.33
N ARG A 330 31.81 -9.90 -2.16
CA ARG A 330 32.64 -9.30 -1.10
C ARG A 330 32.89 -7.81 -1.26
N ASP A 331 32.82 -7.33 -2.48
CA ASP A 331 32.97 -5.93 -2.90
C ASP A 331 31.64 -5.26 -3.27
N SER A 332 30.51 -5.92 -2.95
CA SER A 332 29.17 -5.41 -3.25
C SER A 332 28.97 -3.97 -2.81
N ASP A 333 28.45 -3.13 -3.69
CA ASP A 333 27.96 -1.77 -3.40
C ASP A 333 26.42 -1.68 -3.45
N THR A 334 25.74 -2.84 -3.41
CA THR A 334 24.27 -2.88 -3.37
C THR A 334 23.75 -2.24 -2.09
N GLU A 335 22.88 -1.27 -2.22
CA GLU A 335 22.31 -0.58 -1.06
C GLU A 335 21.23 -1.43 -0.39
N THR A 336 21.30 -1.51 0.94
CA THR A 336 20.27 -2.06 1.81
C THR A 336 19.45 -0.98 2.51
N PHE A 337 19.78 0.27 2.23
CA PHE A 337 19.13 1.48 2.72
C PHE A 337 19.23 2.56 1.64
N ILE A 338 18.16 3.31 1.52
CA ILE A 338 18.16 4.52 0.71
C ILE A 338 17.30 5.61 1.32
N ALA A 339 17.79 6.84 1.27
CA ALA A 339 17.02 8.04 1.50
C ALA A 339 17.22 9.01 0.34
N LEU A 340 16.15 9.63 -0.14
CA LEU A 340 16.24 10.54 -1.28
C LEU A 340 15.25 11.69 -1.13
N LYS A 341 15.56 12.80 -1.82
CA LYS A 341 14.68 13.95 -1.99
C LYS A 341 14.16 13.97 -3.42
N VAL A 342 12.85 14.10 -3.55
CA VAL A 342 12.14 14.16 -4.83
C VAL A 342 11.42 15.49 -4.94
N GLY A 343 11.32 16.03 -6.14
CA GLY A 343 10.53 17.21 -6.47
C GLY A 343 9.48 16.91 -7.54
N ILE A 344 8.33 17.56 -7.42
CA ILE A 344 7.26 17.53 -8.42
C ILE A 344 7.16 18.92 -9.04
N ASP A 345 7.40 19.02 -10.35
CA ASP A 345 7.37 20.28 -11.10
C ASP A 345 5.97 20.52 -11.68
N ASN A 346 5.06 20.90 -10.81
CA ASN A 346 3.72 21.34 -11.18
C ASN A 346 3.29 22.53 -10.31
N TRP A 347 2.17 23.13 -10.66
CA TRP A 347 1.66 24.31 -9.97
C TRP A 347 1.38 24.10 -8.48
N ARG A 348 0.94 22.91 -8.09
CA ARG A 348 0.61 22.54 -6.71
C ARG A 348 1.86 22.33 -5.84
N TRP A 349 2.92 21.72 -6.38
CA TRP A 349 4.03 21.18 -5.58
C TRP A 349 5.39 21.80 -5.87
N ALA A 350 5.53 22.66 -6.88
CA ALA A 350 6.83 23.24 -7.22
C ALA A 350 7.50 23.89 -6.00
N GLY A 351 8.71 23.41 -5.65
CA GLY A 351 9.49 23.86 -4.51
C GLY A 351 9.20 23.17 -3.17
N VAL A 352 8.23 22.23 -3.10
CA VAL A 352 7.99 21.40 -1.91
C VAL A 352 8.84 20.14 -2.01
N PRO A 353 9.83 19.92 -1.12
CA PRO A 353 10.62 18.70 -1.12
C PRO A 353 9.82 17.53 -0.56
N ILE A 354 9.95 16.37 -1.17
CA ILE A 354 9.39 15.11 -0.72
C ILE A 354 10.55 14.18 -0.37
N TYR A 355 10.66 13.77 0.87
CA TYR A 355 11.71 12.89 1.36
C TYR A 355 11.19 11.47 1.49
N LEU A 356 11.88 10.54 0.86
CA LEU A 356 11.57 9.10 0.92
C LEU A 356 12.71 8.40 1.65
N ARG A 357 12.38 7.47 2.57
CA ARG A 357 13.38 6.64 3.27
C ARG A 357 12.89 5.22 3.44
N THR A 358 13.76 4.26 3.17
CA THR A 358 13.55 2.84 3.44
C THR A 358 14.89 2.15 3.69
N GLY A 359 14.87 1.00 4.34
CA GLY A 359 16.07 0.19 4.56
C GLY A 359 15.82 -1.04 5.40
N LYS A 360 16.76 -1.96 5.38
CA LYS A 360 16.76 -3.22 6.14
C LYS A 360 17.56 -3.10 7.43
N ARG A 361 17.30 -3.95 8.43
CA ARG A 361 17.97 -3.95 9.73
C ARG A 361 17.96 -2.58 10.41
N MET A 362 16.89 -1.82 10.24
CA MET A 362 16.70 -0.52 10.85
C MET A 362 16.31 -0.62 12.34
N ALA A 363 16.33 0.51 13.04
CA ALA A 363 15.98 0.60 14.46
C ALA A 363 14.55 0.16 14.77
N GLU A 364 13.62 0.48 13.87
CA GLU A 364 12.20 0.12 13.99
C GLU A 364 11.59 -0.12 12.62
N GLY A 365 10.56 -0.98 12.59
CA GLY A 365 9.68 -1.13 11.44
C GLY A 365 8.52 -0.15 11.54
N MET A 366 8.30 0.63 10.48
CA MET A 366 7.17 1.58 10.38
C MET A 366 6.78 1.79 8.94
N ARG A 367 5.59 2.39 8.78
CA ARG A 367 5.07 2.78 7.45
C ARG A 367 4.35 4.11 7.62
N ILE A 368 5.10 5.20 7.55
CA ILE A 368 4.62 6.52 7.96
C ILE A 368 4.71 7.51 6.80
N ILE A 369 3.63 8.28 6.61
CA ILE A 369 3.63 9.50 5.82
C ILE A 369 3.46 10.67 6.79
N SER A 370 4.38 11.60 6.79
CA SER A 370 4.30 12.83 7.59
C SER A 370 4.29 14.04 6.68
N ILE A 371 3.27 14.87 6.80
CA ILE A 371 3.09 16.11 6.07
C ILE A 371 3.33 17.26 7.05
N ALA A 372 4.40 17.99 6.82
CA ALA A 372 4.77 19.15 7.62
C ALA A 372 4.14 20.41 7.01
N PHE A 373 3.40 21.14 7.82
CA PHE A 373 2.84 22.43 7.40
C PHE A 373 3.86 23.55 7.63
N LYS A 374 3.76 24.62 6.85
CA LYS A 374 4.56 25.82 7.07
C LYS A 374 4.25 26.42 8.43
N GLU A 375 5.26 26.96 9.07
CA GLU A 375 5.09 27.70 10.32
C GLU A 375 4.25 28.97 10.08
N ALA A 376 3.64 29.47 11.17
CA ALA A 376 2.93 30.73 11.12
C ALA A 376 3.91 31.86 10.68
N PRO A 377 3.52 32.71 9.71
CA PRO A 377 4.42 33.72 9.13
C PRO A 377 4.91 34.75 10.15
N ARG A 378 4.19 34.86 11.25
CA ARG A 378 4.55 35.72 12.40
C ARG A 378 4.03 35.10 13.69
N THR A 379 4.92 34.94 14.67
CA THR A 379 4.49 34.59 16.02
C THR A 379 4.07 35.85 16.78
N MET A 380 2.91 35.77 17.46
CA MET A 380 2.43 36.81 18.41
C MET A 380 2.70 36.43 19.87
N PHE A 381 3.28 35.26 20.09
CA PHE A 381 3.59 34.75 21.42
C PHE A 381 4.94 35.25 21.90
N PRO A 382 5.08 35.50 23.22
CA PRO A 382 6.33 36.02 23.78
C PRO A 382 7.48 35.00 23.64
N PRO A 383 8.74 35.48 23.63
CA PRO A 383 9.89 34.59 23.66
C PRO A 383 9.82 33.61 24.83
N GLY A 384 10.16 32.35 24.59
CA GLY A 384 10.07 31.29 25.59
C GLY A 384 8.67 30.72 25.82
N SER A 385 7.69 31.09 25.00
CA SER A 385 6.34 30.51 25.04
C SER A 385 6.30 29.02 24.59
N GLY A 386 7.30 28.57 23.84
CA GLY A 386 7.37 27.21 23.29
C GLY A 386 7.04 27.10 21.79
N VAL A 387 6.53 28.15 21.14
CA VAL A 387 6.30 28.18 19.69
C VAL A 387 7.60 27.98 18.94
N GLY A 388 7.60 27.09 17.94
CA GLY A 388 8.77 26.75 17.12
C GLY A 388 9.74 25.77 17.79
N ALA A 389 9.69 25.59 19.12
CA ALA A 389 10.64 24.73 19.84
C ALA A 389 10.50 23.22 19.51
N GLN A 390 9.33 22.80 19.02
CA GLN A 390 9.02 21.41 18.69
C GLN A 390 8.66 21.21 17.20
N GLY A 391 9.17 22.10 16.35
CA GLY A 391 9.00 22.05 14.91
C GLY A 391 7.58 22.39 14.42
N PRO A 392 7.33 22.26 13.11
CA PRO A 392 6.07 22.62 12.47
C PRO A 392 4.92 21.68 12.87
N ASP A 393 3.70 22.09 12.57
CA ASP A 393 2.54 21.21 12.68
C ASP A 393 2.63 20.06 11.66
N HIS A 394 2.18 18.87 12.06
CA HIS A 394 2.24 17.69 11.22
C HIS A 394 0.90 16.96 11.18
N LEU A 395 0.52 16.58 9.97
CA LEU A 395 -0.45 15.51 9.75
C LEU A 395 0.31 14.23 9.42
N THR A 396 0.00 13.15 10.10
CA THR A 396 0.71 11.88 9.94
C THR A 396 -0.26 10.74 9.71
N PHE A 397 -0.01 9.94 8.67
CA PHE A 397 -0.70 8.69 8.38
C PHE A 397 0.23 7.53 8.76
N ASP A 398 -0.28 6.60 9.57
CA ASP A 398 0.35 5.32 9.81
C ASP A 398 -0.29 4.28 8.87
N LEU A 399 0.49 3.76 7.94
CA LEU A 399 0.07 2.77 6.96
C LEU A 399 0.18 1.33 7.50
N ALA A 400 0.35 1.14 8.81
CA ALA A 400 0.20 -0.14 9.46
C ALA A 400 -1.28 -0.59 9.45
N ASP A 401 -1.52 -1.86 9.77
CA ASP A 401 -2.83 -2.47 9.64
C ASP A 401 -3.92 -1.81 10.52
N ALA A 402 -3.51 -1.11 11.60
CA ALA A 402 -4.43 -0.32 12.44
C ALA A 402 -4.83 1.05 11.86
N SER A 403 -4.29 1.44 10.73
CA SER A 403 -4.57 2.71 10.01
C SER A 403 -4.91 3.90 10.91
N LYS A 404 -3.87 4.53 11.48
CA LYS A 404 -4.03 5.69 12.36
C LYS A 404 -3.70 6.98 11.61
N VAL A 405 -4.48 8.02 11.89
CA VAL A 405 -4.18 9.38 11.46
C VAL A 405 -4.02 10.26 12.68
N SER A 406 -3.00 11.12 12.70
CA SER A 406 -2.80 12.07 13.79
C SER A 406 -2.45 13.46 13.26
N LEU A 407 -3.00 14.47 13.93
CA LEU A 407 -2.65 15.88 13.71
C LEU A 407 -1.96 16.41 14.97
N SER A 408 -0.73 16.90 14.84
CA SER A 408 0.00 17.55 15.91
C SER A 408 0.08 19.06 15.69
N PHE A 409 -0.28 19.83 16.71
CA PHE A 409 -0.35 21.29 16.69
C PHE A 409 -0.04 21.88 18.07
N TYR A 410 0.20 23.19 18.14
CA TYR A 410 0.45 23.87 19.40
C TYR A 410 -0.84 24.15 20.16
N GLY A 411 -0.86 23.80 21.45
CA GLY A 411 -1.93 24.13 22.36
C GLY A 411 -1.40 24.83 23.61
N LYS A 412 -2.25 25.64 24.26
CA LYS A 412 -1.87 26.30 25.51
C LYS A 412 -1.76 25.27 26.63
N ARG A 413 -0.61 25.27 27.33
CA ARG A 413 -0.44 24.50 28.57
C ARG A 413 -1.38 25.04 29.66
N PRO A 414 -2.08 24.18 30.39
CA PRO A 414 -2.83 24.61 31.59
C PRO A 414 -1.95 25.40 32.57
N GLY A 415 -2.50 26.48 33.14
CA GLY A 415 -1.78 27.32 34.07
C GLY A 415 -1.86 28.82 33.74
N PRO A 416 -1.29 29.71 34.58
CA PRO A 416 -1.47 31.16 34.52
C PRO A 416 -0.69 31.84 33.38
N GLY A 417 0.22 31.19 32.72
CA GLY A 417 1.06 31.77 31.66
C GLY A 417 0.64 31.39 30.26
N MET A 418 1.22 32.05 29.25
CA MET A 418 1.03 31.74 27.82
C MET A 418 2.14 30.78 27.32
N LYS A 419 2.30 29.64 28.00
CA LYS A 419 3.18 28.57 27.54
C LYS A 419 2.44 27.60 26.66
N LEU A 420 3.08 27.16 25.61
CA LEU A 420 2.54 26.25 24.60
C LEU A 420 3.31 24.94 24.60
N ASP A 421 2.60 23.86 24.35
CA ASP A 421 3.14 22.53 24.07
C ASP A 421 2.55 21.97 22.78
N LYS A 422 3.27 21.01 22.19
CA LYS A 422 2.73 20.23 21.08
C LYS A 422 1.67 19.26 21.63
N LEU A 423 0.46 19.38 21.11
CA LEU A 423 -0.65 18.47 21.35
C LEU A 423 -0.84 17.57 20.13
N SER A 424 -1.44 16.39 20.32
CA SER A 424 -1.80 15.49 19.23
C SER A 424 -3.25 15.07 19.36
N MET A 425 -3.98 15.19 18.26
CA MET A 425 -5.29 14.58 18.05
C MET A 425 -5.08 13.32 17.20
N GLN A 426 -5.71 12.22 17.59
CA GLN A 426 -5.58 10.94 16.90
C GLN A 426 -6.95 10.33 16.68
N PHE A 427 -7.08 9.58 15.60
CA PHE A 427 -8.18 8.67 15.36
C PHE A 427 -7.69 7.42 14.62
N SER A 428 -8.41 6.32 14.81
CA SER A 428 -8.16 5.05 14.15
C SER A 428 -9.40 4.63 13.38
N THR A 429 -9.22 4.07 12.19
CA THR A 429 -10.34 3.51 11.42
C THR A 429 -10.99 2.31 12.11
N GLN A 430 -10.30 1.65 13.05
CA GLN A 430 -10.85 0.56 13.86
C GLN A 430 -11.87 1.03 14.92
N GLU A 431 -11.98 2.33 15.17
CA GLU A 431 -12.98 2.89 16.10
C GLU A 431 -14.38 3.01 15.47
N VAL A 432 -14.51 2.69 14.18
CA VAL A 432 -15.80 2.69 13.47
C VAL A 432 -16.52 1.37 13.76
N GLU A 433 -17.64 1.43 14.47
CA GLU A 433 -18.44 0.25 14.89
C GLU A 433 -19.00 -0.59 13.72
N SER A 434 -19.00 -0.06 12.51
CA SER A 434 -19.49 -0.71 11.28
C SER A 434 -18.37 -1.22 10.39
N ALA A 435 -17.20 -1.53 10.94
CA ALA A 435 -16.14 -2.14 10.15
C ALA A 435 -16.62 -3.50 9.62
N GLY A 436 -16.86 -3.57 8.31
CA GLY A 436 -17.00 -4.86 7.62
C GLY A 436 -15.72 -5.67 7.71
N ASP A 437 -15.72 -6.88 7.20
CA ASP A 437 -14.53 -7.71 7.15
C ASP A 437 -13.42 -6.99 6.35
N VAL A 438 -12.29 -6.75 7.02
CA VAL A 438 -11.12 -6.08 6.42
C VAL A 438 -10.40 -7.09 5.54
N LEU A 439 -10.39 -6.84 4.24
CA LEU A 439 -9.62 -7.66 3.30
C LEU A 439 -8.11 -7.44 3.48
N GLU A 440 -7.34 -8.52 3.45
CA GLU A 440 -5.90 -8.42 3.27
C GLU A 440 -5.56 -7.84 1.88
N ALA A 441 -4.38 -7.23 1.75
CA ALA A 441 -3.99 -6.56 0.51
C ALA A 441 -4.10 -7.45 -0.74
N TYR A 442 -3.72 -8.72 -0.65
CA TYR A 442 -3.82 -9.64 -1.78
C TYR A 442 -5.27 -10.09 -2.06
N GLU A 443 -6.07 -10.28 -1.04
CA GLU A 443 -7.51 -10.57 -1.18
C GLU A 443 -8.21 -9.43 -1.93
N ARG A 444 -7.95 -8.20 -1.53
CA ARG A 444 -8.46 -7.01 -2.19
C ARG A 444 -8.03 -6.92 -3.64
N LEU A 445 -6.74 -7.09 -3.94
CA LEU A 445 -6.21 -6.97 -5.29
C LEU A 445 -6.71 -8.10 -6.22
N ILE A 446 -6.88 -9.33 -5.72
CA ILE A 446 -7.49 -10.42 -6.49
C ILE A 446 -8.94 -10.07 -6.82
N LEU A 447 -9.72 -9.62 -5.84
CA LEU A 447 -11.11 -9.24 -6.03
C LEU A 447 -11.25 -8.08 -7.03
N ASP A 448 -10.43 -7.03 -6.90
CA ASP A 448 -10.43 -5.91 -7.83
C ASP A 448 -10.04 -6.34 -9.26
N ALA A 449 -9.06 -7.23 -9.40
CA ALA A 449 -8.73 -7.80 -10.71
C ALA A 449 -9.90 -8.62 -11.30
N MET A 450 -10.62 -9.39 -10.48
CA MET A 450 -11.83 -10.11 -10.90
C MET A 450 -12.98 -9.17 -11.31
N ARG A 451 -13.11 -8.02 -10.65
CA ARG A 451 -14.07 -6.95 -11.00
C ARG A 451 -13.64 -6.14 -12.22
N GLY A 452 -12.36 -6.14 -12.55
CA GLY A 452 -11.78 -5.29 -13.60
C GLY A 452 -11.50 -3.86 -13.12
N ASP A 453 -11.36 -3.68 -11.82
CA ASP A 453 -11.06 -2.39 -11.20
C ASP A 453 -9.54 -2.16 -11.13
N HIS A 454 -9.04 -1.16 -11.86
CA HIS A 454 -7.62 -0.79 -11.92
C HIS A 454 -7.20 0.28 -10.91
N THR A 455 -8.06 0.68 -9.98
CA THR A 455 -7.80 1.78 -9.03
C THR A 455 -6.48 1.60 -8.28
N LEU A 456 -6.18 0.38 -7.85
CA LEU A 456 -5.03 0.04 -7.02
C LEU A 456 -3.85 -0.53 -7.83
N PHE A 457 -3.94 -0.54 -9.16
CA PHE A 457 -2.90 -1.09 -10.02
C PHE A 457 -2.08 0.02 -10.68
N THR A 458 -0.92 -0.36 -11.18
CA THR A 458 -0.05 0.57 -11.89
C THR A 458 -0.10 0.33 -13.40
N THR A 459 0.04 1.40 -14.17
CA THR A 459 0.00 1.36 -15.64
C THR A 459 1.40 1.18 -16.23
N ALA A 460 1.47 0.70 -17.47
CA ALA A 460 2.71 0.66 -18.25
C ALA A 460 3.38 2.04 -18.30
N GLU A 461 2.63 3.08 -18.69
CA GLU A 461 3.09 4.47 -18.74
C GLU A 461 3.66 4.96 -17.41
N GLY A 462 2.97 4.63 -16.31
CA GLY A 462 3.42 5.02 -14.96
C GLY A 462 4.75 4.39 -14.60
N ILE A 463 4.93 3.10 -14.88
CA ILE A 463 6.18 2.38 -14.62
C ILE A 463 7.32 2.93 -15.47
N GLU A 464 7.10 3.11 -16.76
CA GLU A 464 8.10 3.65 -17.69
C GLU A 464 8.54 5.05 -17.27
N SER A 465 7.59 5.93 -16.92
CA SER A 465 7.90 7.26 -16.40
C SER A 465 8.77 7.20 -15.14
N LEU A 466 8.49 6.30 -14.20
CA LEU A 466 9.28 6.17 -12.98
C LEU A 466 10.70 5.68 -13.26
N TRP A 467 10.88 4.73 -14.16
CA TRP A 467 12.22 4.28 -14.57
C TRP A 467 12.99 5.37 -15.35
N GLU A 468 12.32 6.13 -16.21
CA GLU A 468 12.90 7.28 -16.90
C GLU A 468 13.44 8.31 -15.91
N ARG A 469 12.63 8.69 -14.90
CA ARG A 469 13.05 9.63 -13.83
C ARG A 469 14.17 9.10 -12.96
N SER A 470 14.38 7.79 -12.93
CA SER A 470 15.43 7.08 -12.17
C SER A 470 16.74 6.91 -12.95
N ALA A 471 16.77 7.20 -14.26
CA ALA A 471 17.85 6.81 -15.17
C ALA A 471 19.23 7.35 -14.74
N ASP A 472 19.31 8.61 -14.30
CA ASP A 472 20.59 9.21 -13.88
C ASP A 472 21.15 8.54 -12.62
N LEU A 473 20.30 8.27 -11.63
CA LEU A 473 20.69 7.56 -10.42
C LEU A 473 21.15 6.13 -10.70
N LEU A 474 20.50 5.43 -11.63
CA LEU A 474 20.86 4.05 -11.97
C LEU A 474 22.16 3.97 -12.77
N ARG A 475 22.48 5.01 -13.54
CA ARG A 475 23.71 5.07 -14.34
C ARG A 475 24.96 5.35 -13.50
N ASP A 476 24.86 6.26 -12.53
CA ASP A 476 25.99 6.68 -11.69
C ASP A 476 25.54 6.85 -10.23
N PRO A 477 25.24 5.75 -9.54
CA PRO A 477 24.75 5.81 -8.17
C PRO A 477 25.86 6.28 -7.21
N PRO A 478 25.57 7.18 -6.24
CA PRO A 478 26.54 7.56 -5.22
C PRO A 478 26.95 6.34 -4.38
N PRO A 479 28.20 6.26 -3.90
CA PRO A 479 28.68 5.10 -3.15
C PRO A 479 27.85 4.85 -1.89
N ALA A 480 27.60 3.55 -1.58
CA ALA A 480 26.85 3.17 -0.39
C ALA A 480 27.68 3.41 0.89
N LYS A 481 27.10 4.15 1.83
CA LYS A 481 27.70 4.42 3.15
C LYS A 481 27.34 3.32 4.13
N THR A 482 28.31 2.86 4.93
CA THR A 482 28.04 1.86 5.96
C THR A 482 27.17 2.44 7.10
N TYR A 483 26.21 1.66 7.60
CA TYR A 483 25.48 1.98 8.82
C TYR A 483 25.40 0.74 9.76
N ALA A 484 25.32 0.99 11.06
CA ALA A 484 25.14 -0.06 12.04
C ALA A 484 23.70 -0.59 12.02
N GLN A 485 23.52 -1.90 12.19
CA GLN A 485 22.21 -2.51 12.37
C GLN A 485 21.50 -1.92 13.61
N GLY A 486 20.20 -1.79 13.55
CA GLY A 486 19.41 -1.19 14.65
C GLY A 486 19.52 0.32 14.74
N THR A 487 19.99 0.99 13.69
CA THR A 487 20.06 2.46 13.61
C THR A 487 19.08 3.02 12.56
N TRP A 488 19.07 4.35 12.41
CA TRP A 488 18.20 5.05 11.45
C TRP A 488 18.87 5.28 10.08
N GLY A 489 19.95 4.56 9.79
CA GLY A 489 20.72 4.67 8.56
C GLY A 489 21.96 5.55 8.70
N PRO A 490 22.66 5.84 7.58
CA PRO A 490 23.86 6.67 7.58
C PRO A 490 23.60 8.10 8.05
N ASN A 491 24.51 8.71 8.81
CA ASN A 491 24.39 10.09 9.31
C ASN A 491 24.16 11.14 8.20
N ALA A 492 24.54 10.86 6.97
CA ALA A 492 24.32 11.75 5.84
C ALA A 492 22.84 12.09 5.58
N ILE A 493 21.89 11.29 6.10
CA ILE A 493 20.45 11.59 5.98
C ILE A 493 20.05 12.91 6.65
N HIS A 494 20.79 13.36 7.68
CA HIS A 494 20.52 14.64 8.33
C HIS A 494 20.90 15.84 7.44
N GLN A 495 21.93 15.69 6.61
CA GLN A 495 22.29 16.71 5.62
C GLN A 495 21.30 16.75 4.46
N LEU A 496 20.77 15.58 4.05
CA LEU A 496 19.79 15.48 2.98
C LEU A 496 18.49 16.25 3.28
N ILE A 497 18.02 16.16 4.53
CA ILE A 497 16.76 16.80 4.94
C ILE A 497 16.91 18.22 5.48
N ALA A 498 18.14 18.68 5.76
CA ALA A 498 18.37 20.01 6.32
C ALA A 498 17.73 21.12 5.48
N PRO A 499 17.16 22.18 6.10
CA PRO A 499 17.17 22.49 7.53
C PRO A 499 16.16 21.72 8.40
N ASN A 500 15.32 20.88 7.77
CA ASN A 500 14.31 20.07 8.45
C ASN A 500 14.94 18.88 9.19
N ALA A 501 14.14 18.08 9.87
CA ALA A 501 14.55 16.85 10.56
C ALA A 501 13.63 15.69 10.19
N TRP A 502 14.18 14.46 10.22
CA TRP A 502 13.36 13.25 10.10
C TRP A 502 12.46 13.11 11.33
N ARG A 503 11.17 12.88 11.08
CA ARG A 503 10.21 12.69 12.15
C ARG A 503 10.34 11.30 12.76
N LEU A 504 11.13 11.20 13.80
CA LEU A 504 11.42 9.95 14.49
C LEU A 504 10.23 9.49 15.37
N PRO A 505 10.15 8.19 15.69
CA PRO A 505 9.01 7.61 16.43
C PRO A 505 8.73 8.22 17.79
N PHE A 506 9.79 8.59 18.54
CA PHE A 506 9.65 9.19 19.87
C PHE A 506 9.06 10.62 19.84
N GLU A 507 9.05 11.27 18.68
CA GLU A 507 8.41 12.57 18.47
C GLU A 507 6.91 12.45 18.19
N ARG A 508 6.40 11.21 18.09
CA ARG A 508 5.00 10.92 17.77
C ARG A 508 4.23 10.65 19.05
N ALA A 509 3.21 11.47 19.28
CA ALA A 509 2.43 11.45 20.52
C ALA A 509 1.57 10.20 20.71
N TRP A 510 1.35 9.39 19.66
CA TRP A 510 0.52 8.17 19.75
C TRP A 510 1.29 6.91 20.19
N ARG A 511 2.57 7.00 20.45
CA ARG A 511 3.26 5.89 21.09
C ARG A 511 2.83 5.80 22.52
N ASP A 512 2.21 4.69 22.87
CA ASP A 512 2.00 4.35 24.25
C ASP A 512 3.37 4.38 24.94
N LYS A 513 3.46 5.19 25.98
CA LYS A 513 4.60 5.10 26.87
C LYS A 513 4.55 3.70 27.46
N LYS A 514 5.47 2.83 27.01
CA LYS A 514 5.70 1.54 27.68
C LYS A 514 6.10 1.79 29.10
#